data_9fa29c9d8b2ad449835796eb2f91d2a0
#
_entry.id   9fa29c9d8b2ad449835796eb2f91d2a0
#
_cell.length_a   1.000
_cell.length_b   1.000
_cell.length_c   1.000
_cell.angle_alpha   90.00
_cell.angle_beta   90.00
_cell.angle_gamma   90.00
#
_symmetry.space_group_name_H-M   'P 1'
#
loop_
_entity.id
_entity.type
_entity.pdbx_description
1 polymer ?
#
loop_
_entity_poly.entity_id
_entity_poly.type
_entity_poly.pdbx_seq_one_letter_code
_entity_poly.pdbx_strand_id
1 'polypeptide(L)'
;MGIKTAAVKYDPNAGKSFLHPGRQAVVTCGGQSIAYLGEVHPEVQKNFGIGTRAYLAVVDMKVVSSLADFDVKYEGVAKFPAMTRDISLTMSKDVLAGEVEEIIRIRGGKLLESCELFDIYEGEQLTRGYKSLAYKIVFRASDRTLTDDEVNKCMDKIMNGLGEKNVVLRQ
;
A
#
# COMPACT_ATOMS: atom_id res chain seq x y z
N MET A 1 7.43 -16.67 3.36
CA MET A 1 8.42 -16.56 4.44
C MET A 1 7.85 -15.93 5.73
N GLY A 2 6.54 -15.81 5.90
CA GLY A 2 5.88 -15.41 7.15
C GLY A 2 6.12 -13.96 7.64
N ILE A 3 6.81 -13.12 6.86
CA ILE A 3 7.00 -11.72 7.21
C ILE A 3 5.66 -10.99 7.11
N LYS A 4 5.20 -10.42 8.23
CA LYS A 4 3.94 -9.68 8.26
C LYS A 4 4.07 -8.41 7.43
N THR A 5 3.18 -8.21 6.46
CA THR A 5 3.14 -7.05 5.56
C THR A 5 3.10 -5.72 6.33
N ALA A 6 2.42 -5.69 7.48
CA ALA A 6 2.36 -4.51 8.35
C ALA A 6 3.72 -4.08 8.95
N ALA A 7 4.73 -4.96 8.95
CA ALA A 7 6.07 -4.64 9.43
C ALA A 7 6.97 -4.08 8.31
N VAL A 8 6.51 -4.16 7.06
CA VAL A 8 7.25 -3.69 5.89
C VAL A 8 6.94 -2.22 5.65
N LYS A 9 8.00 -1.41 5.49
CA LYS A 9 7.90 0.02 5.17
C LYS A 9 8.70 0.33 3.92
N TYR A 10 8.24 1.35 3.18
CA TYR A 10 8.88 1.84 1.97
C TYR A 10 9.38 3.27 2.19
N ASP A 11 10.68 3.49 1.94
CA ASP A 11 11.28 4.82 1.92
C ASP A 11 11.54 5.19 0.44
N PRO A 12 11.01 6.31 -0.08
CA PRO A 12 11.17 6.69 -1.48
C PRO A 12 12.62 7.05 -1.88
N ASN A 13 13.55 7.11 -0.92
CA ASN A 13 14.94 7.47 -1.16
C ASN A 13 15.89 6.26 -1.07
N ALA A 14 15.98 5.46 -2.14
CA ALA A 14 16.96 4.37 -2.19
C ALA A 14 18.40 4.85 -2.44
N GLY A 15 18.63 6.08 -2.90
CA GLY A 15 19.94 6.65 -3.16
C GLY A 15 20.74 5.92 -4.23
N LYS A 16 20.08 5.18 -5.14
CA LYS A 16 20.73 4.40 -6.19
C LYS A 16 20.79 5.21 -7.49
N SER A 17 22.00 5.59 -7.93
CA SER A 17 22.21 6.42 -9.12
C SER A 17 21.77 5.72 -10.42
N PHE A 18 21.73 4.38 -10.46
CA PHE A 18 21.25 3.60 -11.60
C PHE A 18 19.74 3.41 -11.63
N LEU A 19 19.01 3.92 -10.63
CA LEU A 19 17.56 3.97 -10.60
C LEU A 19 17.07 5.40 -10.86
N HIS A 20 15.86 5.52 -11.35
CA HIS A 20 15.22 6.81 -11.59
C HIS A 20 15.03 7.57 -10.25
N PRO A 21 15.49 8.83 -10.12
CA PRO A 21 15.54 9.53 -8.84
C PRO A 21 14.19 9.70 -8.15
N GLY A 22 13.09 9.81 -8.91
CA GLY A 22 11.73 9.94 -8.37
C GLY A 22 10.91 8.63 -8.37
N ARG A 23 11.52 7.47 -8.71
CA ARG A 23 10.80 6.20 -8.83
C ARG A 23 11.65 5.05 -8.29
N GLN A 24 12.08 5.19 -7.06
CA GLN A 24 12.88 4.20 -6.35
C GLN A 24 12.45 4.15 -4.88
N ALA A 25 12.66 3.03 -4.22
CA ALA A 25 12.40 2.87 -2.81
C ALA A 25 13.37 1.87 -2.17
N VAL A 26 13.67 2.11 -0.89
CA VAL A 26 14.20 1.09 0.02
C VAL A 26 13.04 0.43 0.73
N VAL A 27 13.10 -0.87 0.87
CA VAL A 27 12.15 -1.65 1.66
C VAL A 27 12.80 -2.04 2.96
N THR A 28 12.16 -1.70 4.07
CA THR A 28 12.64 -2.03 5.41
C THR A 28 11.64 -2.91 6.15
N CYS A 29 12.14 -3.76 7.02
CA CYS A 29 11.34 -4.56 7.94
C CYS A 29 12.04 -4.60 9.29
N GLY A 30 11.33 -4.29 10.38
CA GLY A 30 11.92 -4.25 11.72
C GLY A 30 13.11 -3.28 11.84
N GLY A 31 13.14 -2.20 11.06
CA GLY A 31 14.25 -1.23 11.02
C GLY A 31 15.46 -1.68 10.19
N GLN A 32 15.45 -2.87 9.60
CA GLN A 32 16.52 -3.36 8.72
C GLN A 32 16.13 -3.20 7.26
N SER A 33 17.07 -2.77 6.39
CA SER A 33 16.86 -2.76 4.94
C SER A 33 16.88 -4.19 4.42
N ILE A 34 15.79 -4.59 3.76
CA ILE A 34 15.63 -5.94 3.20
C ILE A 34 15.70 -5.95 1.67
N ALA A 35 15.44 -4.81 1.04
CA ALA A 35 15.48 -4.68 -0.41
C ALA A 35 15.59 -3.22 -0.84
N TYR A 36 15.92 -3.02 -2.10
CA TYR A 36 15.64 -1.79 -2.83
C TYR A 36 15.03 -2.12 -4.19
N LEU A 37 14.20 -1.21 -4.68
CA LEU A 37 13.53 -1.39 -5.97
C LEU A 37 13.31 -0.03 -6.65
N GLY A 38 13.07 -0.06 -7.96
CA GLY A 38 12.74 1.15 -8.70
C GLY A 38 12.75 0.95 -10.21
N GLU A 39 12.41 2.03 -10.91
CA GLU A 39 12.58 2.13 -12.35
C GLU A 39 14.06 2.33 -12.65
N VAL A 40 14.59 1.61 -13.62
CA VAL A 40 15.97 1.79 -14.09
C VAL A 40 16.12 3.18 -14.69
N HIS A 41 17.23 3.87 -14.39
CA HIS A 41 17.48 5.22 -14.91
C HIS A 41 17.48 5.22 -16.45
N PRO A 42 16.84 6.22 -17.13
CA PRO A 42 16.74 6.24 -18.60
C PRO A 42 18.09 6.14 -19.34
N GLU A 43 19.14 6.77 -18.80
CA GLU A 43 20.48 6.65 -19.39
C GLU A 43 21.05 5.23 -19.29
N VAL A 44 20.81 4.55 -18.17
CA VAL A 44 21.22 3.16 -18.00
C VAL A 44 20.45 2.27 -18.97
N GLN A 45 19.12 2.48 -19.10
CA GLN A 45 18.31 1.75 -20.09
C GLN A 45 18.88 1.93 -21.51
N LYS A 46 19.20 3.16 -21.89
CA LYS A 46 19.78 3.48 -23.19
C LYS A 46 21.12 2.76 -23.41
N ASN A 47 22.00 2.75 -22.42
CA ASN A 47 23.32 2.10 -22.51
C ASN A 47 23.21 0.57 -22.68
N PHE A 48 22.14 -0.03 -22.18
CA PHE A 48 21.87 -1.46 -22.33
C PHE A 48 20.90 -1.78 -23.49
N GLY A 49 20.51 -0.79 -24.30
CA GLY A 49 19.61 -0.99 -25.45
C GLY A 49 18.18 -1.36 -25.05
N ILE A 50 17.75 -1.00 -23.83
CA ILE A 50 16.40 -1.28 -23.34
C ILE A 50 15.45 -0.19 -23.85
N GLY A 51 14.57 -0.53 -24.79
CA GLY A 51 13.64 0.41 -25.44
C GLY A 51 12.34 0.70 -24.67
N THR A 52 12.10 0.01 -23.55
CA THR A 52 10.89 0.14 -22.73
C THR A 52 11.27 0.41 -21.27
N ARG A 53 10.30 0.88 -20.46
CA ARG A 53 10.54 1.02 -19.03
C ARG A 53 10.89 -0.32 -18.40
N ALA A 54 12.00 -0.35 -17.68
CA ALA A 54 12.45 -1.52 -16.94
C ALA A 54 12.41 -1.21 -15.44
N TYR A 55 11.99 -2.18 -14.66
CA TYR A 55 11.97 -2.11 -13.20
C TYR A 55 12.90 -3.18 -12.64
N LEU A 56 13.57 -2.83 -11.55
CA LEU A 56 14.54 -3.70 -10.89
C LEU A 56 14.19 -3.78 -9.40
N ALA A 57 14.30 -4.97 -8.83
CA ALA A 57 14.28 -5.18 -7.38
C ALA A 57 15.47 -6.05 -6.98
N VAL A 58 16.17 -5.66 -5.93
CA VAL A 58 17.25 -6.43 -5.32
C VAL A 58 16.89 -6.70 -3.86
N VAL A 59 16.88 -7.97 -3.48
CA VAL A 59 16.48 -8.43 -2.15
C VAL A 59 17.67 -9.04 -1.44
N ASP A 60 17.93 -8.62 -0.20
CA ASP A 60 18.90 -9.26 0.67
C ASP A 60 18.27 -10.51 1.31
N MET A 61 18.51 -11.66 0.68
CA MET A 61 17.95 -12.93 1.14
C MET A 61 18.46 -13.35 2.51
N LYS A 62 19.66 -12.91 2.92
CA LYS A 62 20.20 -13.22 4.24
C LYS A 62 19.40 -12.51 5.33
N VAL A 63 19.14 -11.20 5.14
CA VAL A 63 18.32 -10.42 6.08
C VAL A 63 16.88 -10.92 6.07
N VAL A 64 16.29 -11.15 4.89
CA VAL A 64 14.93 -11.69 4.77
C VAL A 64 14.79 -13.04 5.48
N SER A 65 15.75 -13.95 5.32
CA SER A 65 15.73 -15.25 6.01
C SER A 65 15.84 -15.12 7.52
N SER A 66 16.60 -14.14 8.03
CA SER A 66 16.72 -13.91 9.48
C SER A 66 15.47 -13.35 10.12
N LEU A 67 14.64 -12.66 9.33
CA LEU A 67 13.36 -12.07 9.75
C LEU A 67 12.16 -12.99 9.45
N ALA A 68 12.38 -14.09 8.75
CA ALA A 68 11.34 -15.02 8.37
C ALA A 68 10.77 -15.75 9.58
N ASP A 69 9.45 -15.80 9.66
CA ASP A 69 8.72 -16.63 10.61
C ASP A 69 8.13 -17.82 9.86
N PHE A 70 8.63 -19.01 10.14
CA PHE A 70 8.16 -20.26 9.54
C PHE A 70 7.12 -20.97 10.41
N ASP A 71 6.78 -20.39 11.55
CA ASP A 71 5.78 -20.94 12.46
C ASP A 71 4.37 -20.60 11.97
N VAL A 72 3.88 -21.39 11.03
CA VAL A 72 2.56 -21.21 10.43
C VAL A 72 1.50 -21.73 11.40
N LYS A 73 0.77 -20.81 12.02
CA LYS A 73 -0.40 -21.15 12.81
C LYS A 73 -1.62 -21.30 11.90
N TYR A 74 -2.33 -22.40 12.07
CA TYR A 74 -3.60 -22.60 11.38
C TYR A 74 -4.61 -21.55 11.87
N GLU A 75 -5.09 -20.73 10.95
CA GLU A 75 -6.25 -19.85 11.17
C GLU A 75 -7.47 -20.52 10.56
N GLY A 76 -8.47 -20.82 11.39
CA GLY A 76 -9.71 -21.43 10.93
C GLY A 76 -10.43 -20.58 9.89
N VAL A 77 -11.22 -21.21 9.04
CA VAL A 77 -12.08 -20.51 8.08
C VAL A 77 -13.01 -19.57 8.85
N ALA A 78 -13.10 -18.33 8.36
CA ALA A 78 -13.96 -17.33 8.98
C ALA A 78 -15.42 -17.78 9.00
N LYS A 79 -16.03 -17.77 10.18
CA LYS A 79 -17.42 -18.23 10.41
C LYS A 79 -18.47 -17.24 9.92
N PHE A 80 -18.12 -15.96 9.89
CA PHE A 80 -19.04 -14.87 9.54
C PHE A 80 -18.62 -14.21 8.22
N PRO A 81 -19.59 -13.74 7.39
CA PRO A 81 -19.30 -13.10 6.13
C PRO A 81 -18.57 -11.77 6.31
N ALA A 82 -17.72 -11.43 5.35
CA ALA A 82 -17.10 -10.12 5.28
C ALA A 82 -18.05 -9.13 4.59
N MET A 83 -17.87 -7.84 4.90
CA MET A 83 -18.47 -6.73 4.19
C MET A 83 -17.40 -5.93 3.47
N THR A 84 -17.59 -5.70 2.17
CA THR A 84 -16.63 -5.01 1.33
C THR A 84 -17.13 -3.61 0.97
N ARG A 85 -16.21 -2.65 0.93
CA ARG A 85 -16.43 -1.29 0.42
C ARG A 85 -15.32 -0.94 -0.55
N ASP A 86 -15.69 -0.51 -1.75
CA ASP A 86 -14.76 0.02 -2.73
C ASP A 86 -14.86 1.56 -2.67
N ILE A 87 -13.70 2.20 -2.60
CA ILE A 87 -13.60 3.66 -2.57
C ILE A 87 -12.57 4.14 -3.57
N SER A 88 -12.88 5.25 -4.23
CA SER A 88 -11.92 5.97 -5.07
C SER A 88 -11.58 7.30 -4.40
N LEU A 89 -10.29 7.53 -4.19
CA LEU A 89 -9.76 8.67 -3.48
C LEU A 89 -8.96 9.56 -4.42
N THR A 90 -9.19 10.87 -4.36
CA THR A 90 -8.39 11.87 -5.10
C THR A 90 -7.47 12.60 -4.13
N MET A 91 -6.21 12.75 -4.50
CA MET A 91 -5.17 13.36 -3.67
C MET A 91 -4.05 13.98 -4.52
N SER A 92 -3.22 14.84 -3.90
CA SER A 92 -1.98 15.30 -4.51
C SER A 92 -1.06 14.11 -4.84
N LYS A 93 -0.27 14.23 -5.92
CA LYS A 93 0.74 13.22 -6.29
C LYS A 93 1.79 13.01 -5.21
N ASP A 94 2.04 14.00 -4.37
CA ASP A 94 3.03 13.96 -3.30
C ASP A 94 2.59 13.06 -2.12
N VAL A 95 1.28 12.82 -1.95
CA VAL A 95 0.77 11.91 -0.93
C VAL A 95 1.10 10.48 -1.33
N LEU A 96 1.82 9.76 -0.47
CA LEU A 96 2.20 8.37 -0.74
C LEU A 96 1.03 7.41 -0.50
N ALA A 97 0.89 6.39 -1.35
CA ALA A 97 -0.13 5.36 -1.18
C ALA A 97 -0.02 4.67 0.21
N GLY A 98 1.21 4.45 0.68
CA GLY A 98 1.45 3.87 2.01
C GLY A 98 0.93 4.72 3.17
N GLU A 99 0.93 6.06 3.06
CA GLU A 99 0.34 6.95 4.07
C GLU A 99 -1.19 6.79 4.12
N VAL A 100 -1.81 6.66 2.94
CA VAL A 100 -3.25 6.43 2.82
C VAL A 100 -3.62 5.08 3.45
N GLU A 101 -2.88 4.02 3.12
CA GLU A 101 -3.09 2.69 3.69
C GLU A 101 -2.89 2.67 5.21
N GLU A 102 -1.91 3.39 5.72
CA GLU A 102 -1.68 3.49 7.16
C GLU A 102 -2.87 4.16 7.88
N ILE A 103 -3.40 5.25 7.32
CA ILE A 103 -4.59 5.93 7.85
C ILE A 103 -5.79 4.98 7.83
N ILE A 104 -6.04 4.30 6.70
CA ILE A 104 -7.13 3.33 6.57
C ILE A 104 -7.00 2.24 7.64
N ARG A 105 -5.79 1.71 7.85
CA ARG A 105 -5.52 0.65 8.81
C ARG A 105 -5.71 1.10 10.26
N ILE A 106 -5.21 2.29 10.61
CA ILE A 106 -5.33 2.84 11.96
C ILE A 106 -6.80 3.18 12.28
N ARG A 107 -7.49 3.87 11.36
CA ARG A 107 -8.86 4.33 11.57
C ARG A 107 -9.91 3.23 11.40
N GLY A 108 -9.66 2.23 10.57
CA GLY A 108 -10.51 1.05 10.40
C GLY A 108 -10.52 0.11 11.61
N GLY A 109 -9.42 0.11 12.38
CA GLY A 109 -9.32 -0.58 13.67
C GLY A 109 -9.51 -2.10 13.56
N LYS A 110 -10.10 -2.69 14.60
CA LYS A 110 -10.20 -4.16 14.75
C LYS A 110 -11.14 -4.85 13.75
N LEU A 111 -12.07 -4.11 13.16
CA LEU A 111 -13.01 -4.65 12.18
C LEU A 111 -12.42 -4.66 10.77
N LEU A 112 -11.34 -3.94 10.51
CA LEU A 112 -10.64 -3.95 9.23
C LEU A 112 -9.88 -5.28 9.07
N GLU A 113 -10.29 -6.09 8.11
CA GLU A 113 -9.60 -7.33 7.74
C GLU A 113 -8.49 -7.07 6.73
N SER A 114 -8.80 -6.33 5.66
CA SER A 114 -7.80 -5.99 4.62
C SER A 114 -8.12 -4.66 3.94
N CYS A 115 -7.07 -4.07 3.36
CA CYS A 115 -7.13 -2.92 2.49
C CYS A 115 -6.20 -3.20 1.30
N GLU A 116 -6.73 -3.15 0.09
CA GLU A 116 -6.00 -3.45 -1.14
C GLU A 116 -6.16 -2.32 -2.15
N LEU A 117 -5.03 -1.77 -2.61
CA LEU A 117 -5.00 -0.84 -3.73
C LEU A 117 -5.15 -1.65 -5.02
N PHE A 118 -6.23 -1.43 -5.79
CA PHE A 118 -6.47 -2.20 -7.00
C PHE A 118 -6.42 -1.35 -8.29
N ASP A 119 -6.50 -0.02 -8.18
CA ASP A 119 -6.39 0.85 -9.36
C ASP A 119 -5.71 2.19 -9.02
N ILE A 120 -4.94 2.70 -9.99
CA ILE A 120 -4.27 4.00 -9.94
C ILE A 120 -4.59 4.73 -11.22
N TYR A 121 -5.22 5.89 -11.12
CA TYR A 121 -5.55 6.72 -12.26
C TYR A 121 -4.85 8.09 -12.20
N GLU A 122 -4.13 8.41 -13.29
CA GLU A 122 -3.53 9.71 -13.54
C GLU A 122 -3.91 10.13 -14.96
N GLY A 123 -4.95 10.93 -15.12
CA GLY A 123 -5.44 11.30 -16.45
C GLY A 123 -6.07 12.68 -16.47
N GLU A 124 -6.54 13.07 -17.68
CA GLU A 124 -7.06 14.41 -17.98
C GLU A 124 -8.32 14.80 -17.18
N GLN A 125 -9.02 13.83 -16.61
CA GLN A 125 -10.19 14.06 -15.77
C GLN A 125 -9.84 14.55 -14.35
N LEU A 126 -8.56 14.54 -14.01
CA LEU A 126 -8.06 15.02 -12.71
C LEU A 126 -7.33 16.35 -12.89
N THR A 127 -7.41 17.22 -11.89
CA THR A 127 -6.60 18.41 -11.83
C THR A 127 -5.11 18.07 -11.94
N ARG A 128 -4.36 18.83 -12.72
CA ARG A 128 -2.91 18.63 -12.87
C ARG A 128 -2.24 18.62 -11.51
N GLY A 129 -1.39 17.60 -11.26
CA GLY A 129 -0.74 17.41 -9.96
C GLY A 129 -1.51 16.51 -9.00
N TYR A 130 -2.68 15.97 -9.41
CA TYR A 130 -3.46 15.04 -8.63
C TYR A 130 -3.42 13.63 -9.23
N LYS A 131 -3.68 12.63 -8.38
CA LYS A 131 -3.89 11.23 -8.73
C LYS A 131 -5.13 10.69 -8.01
N SER A 132 -5.69 9.63 -8.55
CA SER A 132 -6.77 8.86 -7.91
C SER A 132 -6.26 7.46 -7.58
N LEU A 133 -6.54 7.01 -6.36
CA LEU A 133 -6.25 5.66 -5.89
C LEU A 133 -7.55 4.97 -5.52
N ALA A 134 -7.77 3.75 -6.02
CA ALA A 134 -8.95 2.97 -5.70
C ALA A 134 -8.59 1.81 -4.76
N TYR A 135 -9.29 1.76 -3.64
CA TYR A 135 -9.07 0.77 -2.59
C TYR A 135 -10.29 -0.10 -2.38
N LYS A 136 -10.04 -1.39 -2.25
CA LYS A 136 -10.99 -2.37 -1.73
C LYS A 136 -10.73 -2.54 -0.24
N ILE A 137 -11.72 -2.23 0.58
CA ILE A 137 -11.65 -2.32 2.03
C ILE A 137 -12.59 -3.43 2.48
N VAL A 138 -12.05 -4.39 3.23
CA VAL A 138 -12.80 -5.54 3.73
C VAL A 138 -12.92 -5.45 5.24
N PHE A 139 -14.14 -5.55 5.74
CA PHE A 139 -14.46 -5.57 7.17
C PHE A 139 -15.02 -6.92 7.57
N ARG A 140 -14.61 -7.41 8.73
CA ARG A 140 -15.14 -8.63 9.33
C ARG A 140 -15.04 -8.58 10.86
N ALA A 141 -16.01 -9.16 11.53
CA ALA A 141 -15.92 -9.50 12.94
C ALA A 141 -15.71 -11.01 13.11
N SER A 142 -14.97 -11.40 14.14
CA SER A 142 -14.68 -12.80 14.46
C SER A 142 -15.82 -13.52 15.19
N ASP A 143 -16.74 -12.74 15.77
CA ASP A 143 -17.77 -13.19 16.71
C ASP A 143 -19.21 -13.04 16.19
N ARG A 144 -19.41 -12.26 15.11
CA ARG A 144 -20.75 -11.99 14.54
C ARG A 144 -20.69 -11.52 13.09
N THR A 145 -21.85 -11.48 12.42
CA THR A 145 -22.04 -10.74 11.18
C THR A 145 -22.10 -9.24 11.47
N LEU A 146 -21.36 -8.44 10.69
CA LEU A 146 -21.41 -6.97 10.82
C LEU A 146 -22.70 -6.42 10.24
N THR A 147 -23.15 -5.28 10.79
CA THR A 147 -24.22 -4.47 10.23
C THR A 147 -23.68 -3.35 9.35
N ASP A 148 -24.50 -2.83 8.42
CA ASP A 148 -24.13 -1.68 7.60
C ASP A 148 -23.76 -0.45 8.45
N ASP A 149 -24.48 -0.21 9.56
CA ASP A 149 -24.20 0.91 10.47
C ASP A 149 -22.81 0.80 11.12
N GLU A 150 -22.37 -0.40 11.48
CA GLU A 150 -21.02 -0.61 12.04
C GLU A 150 -19.94 -0.32 10.99
N VAL A 151 -20.13 -0.80 9.78
CA VAL A 151 -19.20 -0.55 8.67
C VAL A 151 -19.18 0.92 8.29
N ASN A 152 -20.34 1.58 8.20
CA ASN A 152 -20.43 3.01 7.88
C ASN A 152 -19.71 3.85 8.93
N LYS A 153 -19.86 3.56 10.24
CA LYS A 153 -19.10 4.22 11.31
C LYS A 153 -17.59 4.06 11.19
N CYS A 154 -17.12 2.90 10.72
CA CYS A 154 -15.70 2.69 10.44
C CYS A 154 -15.26 3.51 9.21
N MET A 155 -16.06 3.53 8.14
CA MET A 155 -15.82 4.33 6.96
C MET A 155 -15.75 5.82 7.27
N ASP A 156 -16.66 6.34 8.10
CA ASP A 156 -16.65 7.74 8.52
C ASP A 156 -15.34 8.11 9.24
N LYS A 157 -14.86 7.23 10.13
CA LYS A 157 -13.56 7.44 10.81
C LYS A 157 -12.39 7.44 9.81
N ILE A 158 -12.41 6.54 8.85
CA ILE A 158 -11.40 6.47 7.78
C ILE A 158 -11.44 7.76 6.97
N MET A 159 -12.61 8.18 6.50
CA MET A 159 -12.78 9.38 5.69
C MET A 159 -12.37 10.65 6.43
N ASN A 160 -12.69 10.77 7.72
CA ASN A 160 -12.24 11.89 8.55
C ASN A 160 -10.70 11.91 8.66
N GLY A 161 -10.07 10.77 8.87
CA GLY A 161 -8.60 10.69 8.93
C GLY A 161 -7.92 11.01 7.59
N LEU A 162 -8.52 10.59 6.47
CA LEU A 162 -8.04 10.94 5.13
C LEU A 162 -8.22 12.43 4.82
N GLY A 163 -9.31 13.04 5.28
CA GLY A 163 -9.56 14.47 5.15
C GLY A 163 -8.48 15.34 5.80
N GLU A 164 -7.87 14.89 6.92
CA GLU A 164 -6.73 15.57 7.57
C GLU A 164 -5.51 15.72 6.63
N LYS A 165 -5.41 14.89 5.60
CA LYS A 165 -4.35 14.91 4.56
C LYS A 165 -4.84 15.47 3.23
N ASN A 166 -6.00 16.12 3.17
CA ASN A 166 -6.65 16.59 1.95
C ASN A 166 -6.88 15.47 0.91
N VAL A 167 -7.13 14.26 1.37
CA VAL A 167 -7.55 13.14 0.55
C VAL A 167 -9.06 13.06 0.58
N VAL A 168 -9.70 13.11 -0.59
CA VAL A 168 -11.16 13.19 -0.71
C VAL A 168 -11.71 12.09 -1.61
N LEU A 169 -12.98 11.73 -1.44
CA LEU A 169 -13.65 10.82 -2.37
C LEU A 169 -13.71 11.44 -3.76
N ARG A 170 -13.41 10.64 -4.78
CA ARG A 170 -13.62 11.00 -6.17
C ARG A 170 -15.12 11.00 -6.45
N GLN A 171 -15.62 12.12 -6.91
CA GLN A 171 -16.99 12.26 -7.43
C GLN A 171 -17.10 11.73 -8.84
#